data_fa272f73e935263b76d5d988661fc9b0
#
_entry.id   fa272f73e935263b76d5d988661fc9b0
#
_cell.length_a   1.000
_cell.length_b   1.000
_cell.length_c   1.000
_cell.angle_alpha   90.00
_cell.angle_beta   90.00
_cell.angle_gamma   90.00
#
_symmetry.space_group_name_H-M   'P 1'
#
loop_
_entity.id
_entity.type
_entity.pdbx_description
1 polymer ?
#
loop_
_entity_poly.entity_id
_entity_poly.type
_entity_poly.pdbx_seq_one_letter_code
_entity_poly.pdbx_strand_id
1 'polypeptide(L)'
;TANAVAGTFQAIATVNGLSSSAVFSLQNNPLVASNLTIQVVDGQGQSATIGTLFAKSLSVRVVDAQNRPQAGVSVQFDAIASATGAGAAFEGAGQSAVTVLATTDASGIAVSPRVRANMSVGAYQVSAAAQGAASSVSFSLQNQMAQSLRLLSVDGNGQSARTGAVFGKPLTVRVVDAQSRPQSGVAVRFEAPSSGASAQFEGQSTNVILVNTDVNGTAVSPLLRANAVTGAYQVRAAIASDAS
;
A
#
# COMPACT_ATOMS: atom_id res chain seq x y z
N THR A 1 30.14 20.28 -33.74
CA THR A 1 29.84 20.10 -32.31
C THR A 1 28.33 19.96 -32.13
N ALA A 2 27.86 18.97 -31.41
CA ALA A 2 26.44 18.81 -31.05
C ALA A 2 25.98 20.00 -30.19
N ASN A 3 24.73 20.44 -30.38
CA ASN A 3 24.12 21.44 -29.51
C ASN A 3 23.65 20.81 -28.18
N ALA A 4 23.10 21.59 -27.23
CA ALA A 4 22.64 21.14 -25.96
C ALA A 4 21.26 20.46 -25.99
N VAL A 5 20.63 20.34 -27.16
CA VAL A 5 19.30 19.72 -27.30
C VAL A 5 19.48 18.28 -27.76
N ALA A 6 18.94 17.35 -26.97
CA ALA A 6 18.90 15.93 -27.32
C ALA A 6 17.85 15.67 -28.43
N GLY A 7 18.15 14.76 -29.33
CA GLY A 7 17.25 14.40 -30.40
C GLY A 7 17.96 14.02 -31.71
N THR A 8 17.19 13.57 -32.67
CA THR A 8 17.67 13.26 -34.00
C THR A 8 17.55 14.49 -34.93
N PHE A 9 18.53 14.70 -35.79
CA PHE A 9 18.49 15.73 -36.82
C PHE A 9 19.18 15.23 -38.09
N GLN A 10 18.92 15.90 -39.21
CA GLN A 10 19.55 15.60 -40.48
C GLN A 10 20.49 16.73 -40.86
N ALA A 11 21.69 16.36 -41.28
CA ALA A 11 22.61 17.26 -42.00
C ALA A 11 22.59 16.92 -43.51
N ILE A 12 22.43 17.94 -44.33
CA ILE A 12 22.35 17.78 -45.78
C ILE A 12 23.59 18.42 -46.40
N ALA A 13 24.34 17.65 -47.15
CA ALA A 13 25.45 18.15 -47.96
C ALA A 13 25.00 18.29 -49.42
N THR A 14 25.19 19.48 -49.99
CA THR A 14 24.89 19.79 -51.39
C THR A 14 26.16 20.29 -52.07
N VAL A 15 26.29 19.98 -53.37
CA VAL A 15 27.34 20.50 -54.20
C VAL A 15 26.70 21.45 -55.22
N ASN A 16 27.27 22.64 -55.36
CA ASN A 16 26.74 23.63 -56.31
C ASN A 16 26.83 23.08 -57.73
N GLY A 17 25.71 23.09 -58.49
CA GLY A 17 25.62 22.54 -59.82
C GLY A 17 25.21 21.07 -59.92
N LEU A 18 24.99 20.37 -58.82
CA LEU A 18 24.42 19.01 -58.79
C LEU A 18 23.01 19.03 -58.24
N SER A 19 22.10 18.27 -58.83
CA SER A 19 20.71 18.12 -58.31
C SER A 19 20.55 17.10 -57.21
N SER A 20 21.59 16.35 -56.87
CA SER A 20 21.60 15.34 -55.78
C SER A 20 22.25 15.87 -54.54
N SER A 21 21.72 15.51 -53.38
CA SER A 21 22.24 15.81 -52.04
C SER A 21 22.51 14.52 -51.24
N ALA A 22 23.48 14.57 -50.36
CA ALA A 22 23.70 13.51 -49.38
C ALA A 22 23.06 13.91 -48.05
N VAL A 23 22.29 13.00 -47.42
CA VAL A 23 21.61 13.21 -46.14
C VAL A 23 22.25 12.33 -45.08
N PHE A 24 22.64 12.95 -43.98
CA PHE A 24 23.23 12.29 -42.81
C PHE A 24 22.23 12.39 -41.65
N SER A 25 21.79 11.27 -41.12
CA SER A 25 21.01 11.24 -39.88
C SER A 25 21.94 11.16 -38.68
N LEU A 26 21.85 12.13 -37.80
CA LEU A 26 22.68 12.26 -36.59
C LEU A 26 21.80 12.32 -35.35
N GLN A 27 22.33 11.89 -34.23
CA GLN A 27 21.63 11.92 -32.94
C GLN A 27 22.49 12.59 -31.88
N ASN A 28 21.91 13.59 -31.21
CA ASN A 28 22.46 14.12 -29.98
C ASN A 28 21.88 13.30 -28.82
N ASN A 29 22.74 12.65 -28.08
CA ASN A 29 22.33 12.02 -26.80
C ASN A 29 22.39 13.06 -25.70
N PRO A 30 21.47 12.98 -24.69
CA PRO A 30 21.58 13.85 -23.53
C PRO A 30 22.92 13.63 -22.83
N LEU A 31 23.54 14.71 -22.40
CA LEU A 31 24.74 14.64 -21.54
C LEU A 31 24.29 14.09 -20.19
N VAL A 32 24.56 12.82 -19.94
CA VAL A 32 24.41 12.26 -18.59
C VAL A 32 25.47 12.91 -17.73
N ALA A 33 25.07 13.74 -16.77
CA ALA A 33 26.03 14.38 -15.86
C ALA A 33 26.82 13.27 -15.14
N SER A 34 28.13 13.25 -15.28
CA SER A 34 29.02 12.42 -14.45
C SER A 34 28.98 12.92 -13.02
N ASN A 35 28.94 12.03 -12.02
CA ASN A 35 28.80 12.29 -10.58
C ASN A 35 27.37 12.59 -10.12
N LEU A 36 26.39 11.83 -10.61
CA LEU A 36 25.05 11.83 -10.06
C LEU A 36 25.01 11.16 -8.68
N THR A 37 24.20 11.72 -7.80
CA THR A 37 23.86 11.14 -6.50
C THR A 37 22.39 10.79 -6.47
N ILE A 38 22.07 9.60 -5.95
CA ILE A 38 20.70 9.14 -5.75
C ILE A 38 20.38 9.13 -4.25
N GLN A 39 19.19 9.59 -3.89
CA GLN A 39 18.74 9.73 -2.51
C GLN A 39 17.32 9.15 -2.36
N VAL A 40 17.05 8.48 -1.24
CA VAL A 40 15.68 8.01 -0.91
C VAL A 40 14.81 9.21 -0.54
N VAL A 41 13.59 9.26 -1.10
CA VAL A 41 12.60 10.30 -0.80
C VAL A 41 11.47 9.74 0.06
N ASP A 42 10.84 8.61 -0.36
CA ASP A 42 9.73 7.99 0.38
C ASP A 42 9.69 6.48 0.12
N GLY A 43 8.94 5.76 0.95
CA GLY A 43 8.76 4.31 0.80
C GLY A 43 9.70 3.46 1.64
N GLN A 44 10.59 4.05 2.45
CA GLN A 44 11.51 3.33 3.33
C GLN A 44 10.78 2.74 4.56
N GLY A 45 11.19 1.54 5.00
CA GLY A 45 10.78 0.94 6.27
C GLY A 45 9.33 0.44 6.32
N GLN A 46 8.70 0.19 5.17
CA GLN A 46 7.32 -0.27 5.11
C GLN A 46 7.21 -1.78 5.42
N SER A 47 6.04 -2.16 5.95
CA SER A 47 5.62 -3.55 6.09
C SER A 47 4.32 -3.76 5.31
N ALA A 48 4.15 -4.96 4.75
CA ALA A 48 2.91 -5.39 4.11
C ALA A 48 2.60 -6.84 4.46
N THR A 49 1.33 -7.19 4.50
CA THR A 49 0.93 -8.60 4.57
C THR A 49 1.33 -9.31 3.27
N ILE A 50 1.78 -10.57 3.37
CA ILE A 50 2.09 -11.38 2.20
C ILE A 50 0.94 -11.33 1.19
N GLY A 51 1.27 -11.20 -0.09
CA GLY A 51 0.30 -11.11 -1.19
C GLY A 51 -0.43 -9.76 -1.31
N THR A 52 -0.19 -8.79 -0.42
CA THR A 52 -0.83 -7.46 -0.49
C THR A 52 0.14 -6.37 -0.98
N LEU A 53 -0.42 -5.22 -1.33
CA LEU A 53 0.35 -4.04 -1.72
C LEU A 53 0.96 -3.35 -0.50
N PHE A 54 2.16 -2.81 -0.66
CA PHE A 54 2.72 -1.83 0.26
C PHE A 54 1.92 -0.51 0.17
N ALA A 55 1.87 0.22 1.28
CA ALA A 55 1.07 1.44 1.39
C ALA A 55 1.54 2.54 0.41
N LYS A 56 2.84 2.60 0.14
CA LYS A 56 3.46 3.61 -0.72
C LYS A 56 4.36 2.97 -1.78
N SER A 57 4.45 3.61 -2.94
CA SER A 57 5.50 3.36 -3.92
C SER A 57 6.86 3.80 -3.38
N LEU A 58 7.94 3.30 -3.98
CA LEU A 58 9.30 3.71 -3.65
C LEU A 58 9.67 4.93 -4.49
N SER A 59 10.22 5.95 -3.87
CA SER A 59 10.65 7.14 -4.60
C SER A 59 12.06 7.58 -4.22
N VAL A 60 12.79 8.00 -5.24
CA VAL A 60 14.15 8.49 -5.14
C VAL A 60 14.30 9.83 -5.84
N ARG A 61 15.29 10.59 -5.44
CA ARG A 61 15.70 11.84 -6.10
C ARG A 61 17.11 11.69 -6.64
N VAL A 62 17.31 12.13 -7.86
CA VAL A 62 18.63 12.18 -8.51
C VAL A 62 19.07 13.63 -8.65
N VAL A 63 20.27 13.91 -8.17
CA VAL A 63 20.88 15.24 -8.19
C VAL A 63 22.31 15.20 -8.72
N ASP A 64 22.81 16.32 -9.20
CA ASP A 64 24.23 16.48 -9.56
C ASP A 64 25.10 16.87 -8.34
N ALA A 65 26.38 17.09 -8.57
CA ALA A 65 27.35 17.47 -7.54
C ALA A 65 27.04 18.81 -6.86
N GLN A 66 26.21 19.67 -7.45
CA GLN A 66 25.73 20.94 -6.90
C GLN A 66 24.34 20.81 -6.28
N ASN A 67 23.86 19.56 -6.03
CA ASN A 67 22.54 19.25 -5.48
C ASN A 67 21.36 19.75 -6.34
N ARG A 68 21.57 19.97 -7.63
CA ARG A 68 20.52 20.36 -8.58
C ARG A 68 19.78 19.12 -9.08
N PRO A 69 18.45 19.15 -9.16
CA PRO A 69 17.65 18.01 -9.63
C PRO A 69 17.97 17.70 -11.09
N GLN A 70 18.03 16.41 -11.41
CA GLN A 70 18.33 15.90 -12.75
C GLN A 70 17.09 15.21 -13.32
N ALA A 71 16.47 15.84 -14.31
CA ALA A 71 15.33 15.29 -15.04
C ALA A 71 15.76 14.33 -16.15
N GLY A 72 14.87 13.39 -16.51
CA GLY A 72 15.09 12.46 -17.63
C GLY A 72 16.12 11.36 -17.35
N VAL A 73 16.56 11.18 -16.11
CA VAL A 73 17.47 10.12 -15.72
C VAL A 73 16.70 8.81 -15.51
N SER A 74 17.16 7.73 -16.13
CA SER A 74 16.60 6.40 -15.93
C SER A 74 17.04 5.85 -14.57
N VAL A 75 16.09 5.41 -13.74
CA VAL A 75 16.31 4.75 -12.45
C VAL A 75 15.77 3.34 -12.53
N GLN A 76 16.61 2.36 -12.23
CA GLN A 76 16.24 0.97 -12.12
C GLN A 76 15.93 0.63 -10.65
N PHE A 77 14.75 0.03 -10.40
CA PHE A 77 14.39 -0.55 -9.11
C PHE A 77 14.42 -2.07 -9.22
N ASP A 78 15.10 -2.73 -8.28
CA ASP A 78 15.26 -4.18 -8.23
C ASP A 78 14.76 -4.73 -6.88
N ALA A 79 13.71 -5.53 -6.92
CA ALA A 79 13.09 -6.19 -5.76
C ALA A 79 13.49 -7.67 -5.70
N ILE A 80 14.79 -7.96 -5.71
CA ILE A 80 15.30 -9.34 -5.68
C ILE A 80 15.00 -9.97 -4.32
N ALA A 81 14.44 -11.19 -4.35
CA ALA A 81 14.13 -11.93 -3.13
C ALA A 81 15.38 -12.18 -2.27
N SER A 82 15.20 -12.09 -0.95
CA SER A 82 16.24 -12.44 0.02
C SER A 82 16.51 -13.95 0.05
N ALA A 83 17.57 -14.38 0.74
CA ALA A 83 17.87 -15.79 0.96
C ALA A 83 16.75 -16.58 1.66
N THR A 84 15.85 -15.89 2.41
CA THR A 84 14.66 -16.49 3.02
C THR A 84 13.48 -16.60 2.04
N GLY A 85 13.63 -16.13 0.80
CA GLY A 85 12.59 -16.09 -0.21
C GLY A 85 11.65 -14.87 -0.10
N ALA A 86 11.76 -14.05 0.97
CA ALA A 86 10.97 -12.83 1.10
C ALA A 86 11.40 -11.82 0.03
N GLY A 87 10.43 -11.19 -0.61
CA GLY A 87 10.65 -10.24 -1.71
C GLY A 87 9.34 -9.61 -2.16
N ALA A 88 9.40 -8.87 -3.26
CA ALA A 88 8.24 -8.22 -3.85
C ALA A 88 8.29 -8.27 -5.38
N ALA A 89 7.19 -7.81 -5.98
CA ALA A 89 7.11 -7.51 -7.40
C ALA A 89 6.45 -6.15 -7.60
N PHE A 90 6.85 -5.46 -8.64
CA PHE A 90 6.24 -4.20 -9.07
C PHE A 90 5.03 -4.51 -9.94
N GLU A 91 3.90 -3.84 -9.67
CA GLU A 91 2.71 -3.94 -10.51
C GLU A 91 2.87 -3.04 -11.75
N GLY A 92 2.82 -3.61 -12.93
CA GLY A 92 2.86 -2.91 -14.21
C GLY A 92 1.85 -3.52 -15.18
N ALA A 93 1.65 -2.91 -16.35
CA ALA A 93 0.64 -3.24 -17.36
C ALA A 93 0.49 -4.76 -17.64
N GLY A 94 -0.20 -5.46 -16.76
CA GLY A 94 -0.59 -6.88 -16.91
C GLY A 94 0.40 -7.93 -16.41
N GLN A 95 1.57 -7.57 -15.87
CA GLN A 95 2.53 -8.52 -15.31
C GLN A 95 3.29 -7.92 -14.11
N SER A 96 3.59 -8.78 -13.13
CA SER A 96 4.46 -8.43 -12.00
C SER A 96 5.92 -8.64 -12.37
N ALA A 97 6.75 -7.63 -12.19
CA ALA A 97 8.18 -7.69 -12.48
C ALA A 97 8.99 -7.43 -11.21
N VAL A 98 10.13 -8.11 -11.07
CA VAL A 98 11.07 -7.87 -9.97
C VAL A 98 12.02 -6.70 -10.26
N THR A 99 12.14 -6.32 -11.52
CA THR A 99 12.95 -5.18 -12.00
C THR A 99 12.09 -4.27 -12.85
N VAL A 100 12.14 -2.96 -12.58
CA VAL A 100 11.43 -1.93 -13.35
C VAL A 100 12.30 -0.70 -13.54
N LEU A 101 12.01 0.05 -14.61
CA LEU A 101 12.63 1.35 -14.89
C LEU A 101 11.61 2.47 -14.68
N ALA A 102 12.04 3.55 -14.05
CA ALA A 102 11.30 4.80 -13.95
C ALA A 102 12.21 5.96 -14.35
N THR A 103 11.63 7.02 -14.90
CA THR A 103 12.40 8.21 -15.33
C THR A 103 12.14 9.35 -14.36
N THR A 104 13.18 10.09 -14.02
CA THR A 104 13.04 11.26 -13.13
C THR A 104 12.28 12.39 -13.81
N ASP A 105 11.41 13.04 -13.06
CA ASP A 105 10.67 14.24 -13.44
C ASP A 105 11.54 15.52 -13.37
N ALA A 106 10.92 16.70 -13.58
CA ALA A 106 11.60 18.00 -13.53
C ALA A 106 12.19 18.32 -12.14
N SER A 107 11.70 17.68 -11.07
CA SER A 107 12.21 17.79 -9.69
C SER A 107 13.31 16.77 -9.39
N GLY A 108 13.72 15.99 -10.40
CA GLY A 108 14.68 14.90 -10.26
C GLY A 108 14.13 13.67 -9.54
N ILE A 109 12.80 13.52 -9.40
CA ILE A 109 12.17 12.43 -8.66
C ILE A 109 11.74 11.32 -9.63
N ALA A 110 12.14 10.08 -9.33
CA ALA A 110 11.63 8.87 -9.95
C ALA A 110 10.81 8.07 -8.93
N VAL A 111 9.62 7.63 -9.35
CA VAL A 111 8.69 6.85 -8.51
C VAL A 111 8.48 5.48 -9.15
N SER A 112 8.66 4.41 -8.37
CA SER A 112 8.36 3.05 -8.82
C SER A 112 6.86 2.84 -9.03
N PRO A 113 6.44 1.86 -9.84
CA PRO A 113 5.09 1.31 -9.75
C PRO A 113 4.78 0.82 -8.32
N ARG A 114 3.51 0.52 -8.04
CA ARG A 114 3.12 -0.06 -6.74
C ARG A 114 3.85 -1.38 -6.50
N VAL A 115 4.21 -1.60 -5.24
CA VAL A 115 4.98 -2.78 -4.81
C VAL A 115 4.04 -3.75 -4.12
N ARG A 116 4.06 -5.03 -4.52
CA ARG A 116 3.29 -6.11 -3.90
C ARG A 116 4.24 -7.08 -3.21
N ALA A 117 4.00 -7.36 -1.93
CA ALA A 117 4.69 -8.39 -1.16
C ALA A 117 4.47 -9.78 -1.79
N ASN A 118 5.51 -10.59 -1.90
CA ASN A 118 5.34 -11.99 -2.29
C ASN A 118 4.75 -12.83 -1.14
N MET A 119 4.63 -14.15 -1.32
CA MET A 119 4.02 -15.04 -0.32
C MET A 119 4.98 -15.51 0.78
N SER A 120 6.21 -15.02 0.80
CA SER A 120 7.22 -15.39 1.80
C SER A 120 7.39 -14.29 2.83
N VAL A 121 7.33 -14.65 4.11
CA VAL A 121 7.53 -13.75 5.26
C VAL A 121 9.01 -13.43 5.43
N GLY A 122 9.34 -12.20 5.77
CA GLY A 122 10.69 -11.80 6.11
C GLY A 122 11.04 -10.38 5.67
N ALA A 123 12.18 -9.90 6.13
CA ALA A 123 12.77 -8.64 5.71
C ALA A 123 13.64 -8.84 4.46
N TYR A 124 13.65 -7.86 3.60
CA TYR A 124 14.48 -7.82 2.39
C TYR A 124 14.75 -6.36 1.98
N GLN A 125 15.57 -6.20 0.94
CA GLN A 125 15.89 -4.88 0.41
C GLN A 125 15.49 -4.78 -1.05
N VAL A 126 15.01 -3.61 -1.43
CA VAL A 126 14.82 -3.20 -2.83
C VAL A 126 15.90 -2.18 -3.13
N SER A 127 16.70 -2.41 -4.16
CA SER A 127 17.72 -1.45 -4.60
C SER A 127 17.15 -0.49 -5.63
N ALA A 128 17.68 0.74 -5.66
CA ALA A 128 17.44 1.70 -6.73
C ALA A 128 18.77 2.28 -7.21
N ALA A 129 19.01 2.21 -8.52
CA ALA A 129 20.22 2.68 -9.17
C ALA A 129 19.87 3.62 -10.30
N ALA A 130 20.46 4.82 -10.31
CA ALA A 130 20.29 5.79 -11.38
C ALA A 130 21.39 5.64 -12.43
N GLN A 131 21.03 5.75 -13.70
CA GLN A 131 22.00 5.74 -14.78
C GLN A 131 22.97 6.93 -14.63
N GLY A 132 24.27 6.64 -14.58
CA GLY A 132 25.32 7.66 -14.39
C GLY A 132 25.62 7.98 -12.93
N ALA A 133 24.92 7.40 -11.94
CA ALA A 133 25.31 7.50 -10.54
C ALA A 133 26.36 6.43 -10.18
N ALA A 134 27.30 6.80 -9.32
CA ALA A 134 28.36 5.89 -8.86
C ALA A 134 27.88 4.93 -7.74
N SER A 135 26.74 5.23 -7.12
CA SER A 135 26.16 4.44 -6.01
C SER A 135 24.67 4.19 -6.21
N SER A 136 24.17 3.16 -5.58
CA SER A 136 22.74 2.86 -5.45
C SER A 136 22.26 3.16 -4.03
N VAL A 137 20.93 3.23 -3.85
CA VAL A 137 20.28 3.27 -2.54
C VAL A 137 19.42 2.03 -2.33
N SER A 138 19.10 1.71 -1.08
CA SER A 138 18.29 0.55 -0.73
C SER A 138 17.11 0.96 0.14
N PHE A 139 15.97 0.30 -0.10
CA PHE A 139 14.76 0.37 0.72
C PHE A 139 14.65 -0.91 1.53
N SER A 140 14.56 -0.80 2.85
CA SER A 140 14.26 -1.94 3.72
C SER A 140 12.75 -2.15 3.78
N LEU A 141 12.27 -3.31 3.37
CA LEU A 141 10.87 -3.70 3.38
C LEU A 141 10.68 -5.00 4.16
N GLN A 142 9.48 -5.24 4.65
CA GLN A 142 9.14 -6.44 5.40
C GLN A 142 7.80 -7.02 4.98
N ASN A 143 7.80 -8.30 4.62
CA ASN A 143 6.59 -9.09 4.43
C ASN A 143 6.19 -9.74 5.76
N GLN A 144 4.94 -9.58 6.16
CA GLN A 144 4.38 -10.12 7.39
C GLN A 144 3.28 -11.13 7.09
N MET A 145 3.07 -12.09 7.97
CA MET A 145 1.89 -12.95 7.88
C MET A 145 0.62 -12.13 8.10
N ALA A 146 -0.46 -12.52 7.44
CA ALA A 146 -1.78 -12.04 7.82
C ALA A 146 -2.00 -12.36 9.30
N GLN A 147 -2.37 -11.35 10.09
CA GLN A 147 -2.73 -11.60 11.48
C GLN A 147 -3.99 -12.46 11.52
N SER A 148 -3.89 -13.66 12.07
CA SER A 148 -5.05 -14.47 12.40
C SER A 148 -5.71 -13.89 13.64
N LEU A 149 -6.70 -13.01 13.43
CA LEU A 149 -7.47 -12.42 14.53
C LEU A 149 -8.55 -13.38 15.00
N ARG A 150 -8.76 -13.42 16.31
CA ARG A 150 -9.82 -14.18 16.95
C ARG A 150 -10.72 -13.23 17.73
N LEU A 151 -12.04 -13.43 17.60
CA LEU A 151 -13.06 -12.69 18.31
C LEU A 151 -13.58 -13.56 19.47
N LEU A 152 -13.54 -13.02 20.68
CA LEU A 152 -13.99 -13.68 21.91
C LEU A 152 -15.17 -12.90 22.48
N SER A 153 -16.27 -13.58 22.83
CA SER A 153 -17.37 -12.98 23.60
C SER A 153 -16.92 -12.83 25.07
N VAL A 154 -17.08 -11.62 25.62
CA VAL A 154 -16.66 -11.29 26.98
C VAL A 154 -17.84 -11.14 27.91
N ASP A 155 -18.85 -10.31 27.55
CA ASP A 155 -20.05 -10.06 28.36
C ASP A 155 -21.26 -9.75 27.46
N GLY A 156 -22.44 -9.72 28.09
CA GLY A 156 -23.69 -9.37 27.42
C GLY A 156 -24.42 -10.54 26.75
N ASN A 157 -23.90 -11.77 26.83
CA ASN A 157 -24.60 -12.95 26.32
C ASN A 157 -25.69 -13.43 27.29
N GLY A 158 -26.73 -14.09 26.76
CA GLY A 158 -27.79 -14.73 27.55
C GLY A 158 -28.75 -13.79 28.24
N GLN A 159 -28.85 -12.53 27.82
CA GLN A 159 -29.79 -11.56 28.36
C GLN A 159 -31.23 -11.76 27.89
N SER A 160 -32.18 -11.30 28.66
CA SER A 160 -33.59 -11.19 28.26
C SER A 160 -34.13 -9.81 28.61
N ALA A 161 -35.05 -9.32 27.77
CA ALA A 161 -35.75 -8.05 27.99
C ALA A 161 -37.19 -8.20 27.53
N ARG A 162 -38.09 -7.40 28.10
CA ARG A 162 -39.46 -7.24 27.53
C ARG A 162 -39.40 -6.55 26.20
N THR A 163 -40.39 -6.80 25.34
CA THR A 163 -40.53 -6.06 24.08
C THR A 163 -40.54 -4.56 24.33
N GLY A 164 -39.79 -3.83 23.53
CA GLY A 164 -39.61 -2.37 23.66
C GLY A 164 -38.69 -1.92 24.81
N ALA A 165 -38.23 -2.82 25.66
CA ALA A 165 -37.32 -2.48 26.76
C ALA A 165 -35.84 -2.58 26.34
N VAL A 166 -34.97 -1.89 27.08
CA VAL A 166 -33.51 -1.93 26.90
C VAL A 166 -32.95 -3.12 27.62
N PHE A 167 -31.99 -3.82 27.02
CA PHE A 167 -31.23 -4.88 27.67
C PHE A 167 -30.28 -4.31 28.75
N GLY A 168 -30.06 -5.05 29.82
CA GLY A 168 -29.34 -4.58 31.00
C GLY A 168 -27.85 -4.33 30.81
N LYS A 169 -27.23 -4.95 29.79
CA LYS A 169 -25.78 -4.84 29.53
C LYS A 169 -25.50 -4.66 28.05
N PRO A 170 -24.43 -3.92 27.69
CA PRO A 170 -23.93 -3.90 26.31
C PRO A 170 -23.34 -5.25 25.92
N LEU A 171 -23.18 -5.49 24.64
CA LEU A 171 -22.41 -6.62 24.13
C LEU A 171 -20.94 -6.27 24.13
N THR A 172 -20.13 -7.10 24.74
CA THR A 172 -18.69 -6.88 24.85
C THR A 172 -17.94 -8.05 24.23
N VAL A 173 -17.05 -7.72 23.31
CA VAL A 173 -16.17 -8.71 22.66
C VAL A 173 -14.71 -8.25 22.76
N ARG A 174 -13.79 -9.20 22.64
CA ARG A 174 -12.36 -8.92 22.60
C ARG A 174 -11.74 -9.52 21.37
N VAL A 175 -10.89 -8.75 20.69
CA VAL A 175 -10.11 -9.18 19.55
C VAL A 175 -8.69 -9.45 20.00
N VAL A 176 -8.19 -10.64 19.69
CA VAL A 176 -6.81 -11.05 19.97
C VAL A 176 -6.17 -11.68 18.75
N ASP A 177 -4.83 -11.67 18.69
CA ASP A 177 -4.06 -12.40 17.70
C ASP A 177 -3.90 -13.90 18.06
N ALA A 178 -3.14 -14.63 17.23
CA ALA A 178 -2.88 -16.06 17.44
C ALA A 178 -2.13 -16.35 18.75
N GLN A 179 -1.41 -15.37 19.30
CA GLN A 179 -0.70 -15.45 20.57
C GLN A 179 -1.53 -14.91 21.76
N SER A 180 -2.84 -14.69 21.55
CA SER A 180 -3.77 -14.13 22.55
C SER A 180 -3.45 -12.70 23.00
N ARG A 181 -2.66 -11.94 22.24
CA ARG A 181 -2.37 -10.54 22.52
C ARG A 181 -3.53 -9.66 22.03
N PRO A 182 -3.96 -8.67 22.83
CA PRO A 182 -5.06 -7.79 22.46
C PRO A 182 -4.72 -6.95 21.22
N GLN A 183 -5.70 -6.74 20.34
CA GLN A 183 -5.56 -6.00 19.12
C GLN A 183 -6.42 -4.74 19.14
N SER A 184 -5.77 -3.58 19.19
CA SER A 184 -6.40 -2.25 19.21
C SER A 184 -6.75 -1.75 17.82
N GLY A 185 -7.80 -0.91 17.71
CA GLY A 185 -8.16 -0.27 16.45
C GLY A 185 -8.84 -1.19 15.43
N VAL A 186 -9.17 -2.42 15.80
CA VAL A 186 -9.85 -3.37 14.92
C VAL A 186 -11.35 -3.05 14.90
N ALA A 187 -11.91 -2.81 13.71
CA ALA A 187 -13.34 -2.58 13.54
C ALA A 187 -14.13 -3.89 13.76
N VAL A 188 -15.06 -3.87 14.71
CA VAL A 188 -16.00 -4.96 15.01
C VAL A 188 -17.39 -4.53 14.59
N ARG A 189 -18.05 -5.31 13.74
CA ARG A 189 -19.43 -5.15 13.31
C ARG A 189 -20.34 -5.97 14.21
N PHE A 190 -21.26 -5.31 14.92
CA PHE A 190 -22.37 -5.94 15.60
C PHE A 190 -23.61 -5.83 14.75
N GLU A 191 -24.36 -6.92 14.62
CA GLU A 191 -25.56 -7.01 13.77
C GLU A 191 -26.64 -7.82 14.44
N ALA A 192 -27.77 -7.17 14.71
CA ALA A 192 -29.00 -7.82 15.11
C ALA A 192 -29.83 -8.21 13.88
N PRO A 193 -30.74 -9.22 13.95
CA PRO A 193 -31.57 -9.63 12.82
C PRO A 193 -32.35 -8.46 12.20
N SER A 194 -32.51 -8.49 10.88
CA SER A 194 -33.28 -7.48 10.14
C SER A 194 -34.79 -7.71 10.15
N SER A 195 -35.24 -8.89 10.60
CA SER A 195 -36.65 -9.29 10.64
C SER A 195 -36.95 -10.22 11.83
N GLY A 196 -38.22 -10.30 12.22
CA GLY A 196 -38.66 -11.10 13.37
C GLY A 196 -38.29 -10.45 14.71
N ALA A 197 -38.09 -11.30 15.75
CA ALA A 197 -37.55 -10.82 17.03
C ALA A 197 -36.12 -10.31 16.84
N SER A 198 -35.86 -9.07 17.32
CA SER A 198 -34.61 -8.36 17.10
C SER A 198 -34.43 -7.21 18.10
N ALA A 199 -33.35 -6.46 17.94
CA ALA A 199 -33.09 -5.23 18.66
C ALA A 199 -32.45 -4.16 17.78
N GLN A 200 -32.49 -2.92 18.25
CA GLN A 200 -31.74 -1.79 17.69
C GLN A 200 -30.75 -1.28 18.73
N PHE A 201 -29.64 -0.74 18.27
CA PHE A 201 -28.65 -0.11 19.16
C PHE A 201 -29.18 1.26 19.62
N GLU A 202 -29.13 1.50 20.92
CA GLU A 202 -29.58 2.76 21.53
C GLU A 202 -28.82 3.96 20.92
N GLY A 203 -29.57 5.01 20.61
CA GLY A 203 -29.04 6.20 19.94
C GLY A 203 -28.76 6.04 18.43
N GLN A 204 -29.05 4.87 17.89
CA GLN A 204 -28.88 4.55 16.47
C GLN A 204 -30.21 4.05 15.88
N SER A 205 -30.58 4.47 14.69
CA SER A 205 -31.78 3.96 13.99
C SER A 205 -31.47 2.73 13.13
N THR A 206 -30.52 1.89 13.57
CA THR A 206 -30.01 0.75 12.80
C THR A 206 -29.83 -0.47 13.69
N ASN A 207 -29.98 -1.65 13.09
CA ASN A 207 -29.65 -2.94 13.71
C ASN A 207 -28.19 -3.35 13.49
N VAL A 208 -27.35 -2.48 12.89
CA VAL A 208 -25.92 -2.72 12.61
C VAL A 208 -25.11 -1.56 13.14
N ILE A 209 -23.98 -1.85 13.81
CA ILE A 209 -23.02 -0.82 14.25
C ILE A 209 -21.60 -1.33 14.08
N LEU A 210 -20.67 -0.41 13.81
CA LEU A 210 -19.22 -0.64 13.84
C LEU A 210 -18.63 0.02 15.08
N VAL A 211 -17.80 -0.73 15.82
CA VAL A 211 -17.09 -0.26 17.01
C VAL A 211 -15.64 -0.70 16.91
N ASN A 212 -14.71 0.24 17.04
CA ASN A 212 -13.28 -0.09 17.08
C ASN A 212 -12.87 -0.59 18.48
N THR A 213 -11.97 -1.57 18.51
CA THR A 213 -11.39 -2.05 19.78
C THR A 213 -10.49 -0.99 20.41
N ASP A 214 -10.52 -0.93 21.72
CA ASP A 214 -9.64 -0.11 22.56
C ASP A 214 -8.22 -0.70 22.67
N VAL A 215 -7.37 -0.11 23.49
CA VAL A 215 -5.98 -0.57 23.74
C VAL A 215 -5.89 -1.97 24.35
N ASN A 216 -6.98 -2.46 24.97
CA ASN A 216 -7.08 -3.81 25.53
C ASN A 216 -7.70 -4.82 24.53
N GLY A 217 -7.91 -4.40 23.27
CA GLY A 217 -8.55 -5.19 22.24
C GLY A 217 -10.06 -5.35 22.43
N THR A 218 -10.72 -4.51 23.24
CA THR A 218 -12.12 -4.66 23.62
C THR A 218 -13.01 -3.72 22.80
N ALA A 219 -14.07 -4.25 22.22
CA ALA A 219 -15.14 -3.49 21.60
C ALA A 219 -16.44 -3.67 22.40
N VAL A 220 -17.08 -2.55 22.76
CA VAL A 220 -18.31 -2.50 23.55
C VAL A 220 -19.38 -1.83 22.71
N SER A 221 -20.49 -2.54 22.44
CA SER A 221 -21.62 -1.95 21.73
C SER A 221 -22.36 -0.93 22.61
N PRO A 222 -23.13 0.00 22.03
CA PRO A 222 -24.23 0.64 22.78
C PRO A 222 -25.18 -0.41 23.35
N LEU A 223 -26.00 -0.01 24.34
CA LEU A 223 -27.09 -0.86 24.79
C LEU A 223 -28.06 -1.17 23.63
N LEU A 224 -28.75 -2.28 23.73
CA LEU A 224 -29.75 -2.66 22.73
C LEU A 224 -31.16 -2.47 23.30
N ARG A 225 -32.10 -2.08 22.45
CA ARG A 225 -33.53 -2.04 22.73
C ARG A 225 -34.23 -3.13 21.94
N ALA A 226 -34.95 -4.01 22.62
CA ALA A 226 -35.75 -5.05 21.99
C ALA A 226 -36.85 -4.43 21.12
N ASN A 227 -37.13 -5.02 19.96
CA ASN A 227 -38.29 -4.64 19.14
C ASN A 227 -39.61 -5.13 19.73
N ALA A 228 -40.73 -4.92 19.03
CA ALA A 228 -42.07 -5.34 19.47
C ALA A 228 -42.38 -6.84 19.25
N VAL A 229 -41.49 -7.59 18.61
CA VAL A 229 -41.71 -9.01 18.28
C VAL A 229 -41.05 -9.90 19.34
N THR A 230 -41.82 -10.80 19.92
CA THR A 230 -41.32 -11.76 20.91
C THR A 230 -40.59 -12.92 20.22
N GLY A 231 -39.53 -13.43 20.85
CA GLY A 231 -38.79 -14.61 20.38
C GLY A 231 -37.32 -14.52 20.77
N ALA A 232 -36.65 -15.66 20.68
CA ALA A 232 -35.19 -15.73 20.85
C ALA A 232 -34.50 -15.38 19.53
N TYR A 233 -33.40 -14.66 19.63
CA TYR A 233 -32.55 -14.30 18.49
C TYR A 233 -31.09 -14.17 18.91
N GLN A 234 -30.21 -14.08 17.95
CA GLN A 234 -28.80 -13.86 18.16
C GLN A 234 -28.34 -12.55 17.52
N VAL A 235 -27.54 -11.79 18.22
CA VAL A 235 -26.78 -10.68 17.65
C VAL A 235 -25.41 -11.20 17.29
N ARG A 236 -25.00 -11.00 16.04
CA ARG A 236 -23.71 -11.44 15.54
C ARG A 236 -22.67 -10.33 15.75
N ALA A 237 -21.51 -10.69 16.28
CA ALA A 237 -20.32 -9.86 16.21
C ALA A 237 -19.30 -10.48 15.24
N ALA A 238 -18.72 -9.67 14.38
CA ALA A 238 -17.71 -10.10 13.42
C ALA A 238 -16.65 -9.01 13.26
N ILE A 239 -15.41 -9.41 13.03
CA ILE A 239 -14.37 -8.46 12.60
C ILE A 239 -14.78 -7.97 11.22
N ALA A 240 -14.90 -6.66 11.06
CA ALA A 240 -15.14 -6.07 9.76
C ALA A 240 -13.86 -6.26 8.94
N SER A 241 -13.93 -7.08 7.89
CA SER A 241 -12.89 -7.06 6.85
C SER A 241 -13.02 -5.74 6.11
N ASP A 242 -11.93 -5.03 5.91
CA ASP A 242 -11.90 -3.93 4.95
C ASP A 242 -12.39 -4.49 3.62
N ALA A 243 -13.59 -4.07 3.21
CA ALA A 243 -14.04 -4.27 1.85
C ALA A 243 -13.19 -3.35 0.98
N SER A 244 -12.10 -3.91 0.44
CA SER A 244 -11.27 -3.27 -0.59
C SER A 244 -11.96 -3.38 -1.94
#